data_a80eb67ae5af64578d7a4edaa4bcd8f6
#
_entry.id   a80eb67ae5af64578d7a4edaa4bcd8f6
#
_cell.length_a   1.000
_cell.length_b   1.000
_cell.length_c   1.000
_cell.angle_alpha   90.00
_cell.angle_beta   90.00
_cell.angle_gamma   90.00
#
_symmetry.space_group_name_H-M   'P 1'
#
loop_
_entity.id
_entity.type
_entity.pdbx_description
1 polymer ?
#
loop_
_entity_poly.entity_id
_entity_poly.type
_entity_poly.pdbx_seq_one_letter_code
_entity_poly.pdbx_strand_id
1 'polypeptide(L)'
;MEIERKFLISKENLPADLNSYPHHRLEQGYLSTAPVVRIRKEDDNYYLTYKSKGLMTREEYNLPLTKESYEHMRPKADGILISKTRYLIPEKDGLTIELDVFDGVEHILAGGRGGVR
;
A
#
# COMPACT_ATOMS: atom_id res chain seq x y z
N MET A 1 14.07 13.74 -6.04
CA MET A 1 13.34 12.84 -6.94
C MET A 1 13.19 11.48 -6.29
N GLU A 2 12.02 10.94 -6.34
CA GLU A 2 11.71 9.63 -5.80
C GLU A 2 11.71 8.60 -6.94
N ILE A 3 12.36 7.46 -6.72
CA ILE A 3 12.40 6.38 -7.70
C ILE A 3 11.67 5.18 -7.11
N GLU A 4 10.73 4.64 -7.87
CA GLU A 4 9.97 3.47 -7.45
C GLU A 4 10.04 2.40 -8.53
N ARG A 5 10.33 1.16 -8.11
CA ARG A 5 10.34 -0.03 -8.97
C ARG A 5 9.61 -1.16 -8.26
N LYS A 6 8.91 -1.97 -9.04
CA LYS A 6 8.11 -3.09 -8.51
C LYS A 6 8.47 -4.38 -9.21
N PHE A 7 8.60 -5.46 -8.43
CA PHE A 7 8.82 -6.81 -8.95
C PHE A 7 8.04 -7.83 -8.15
N LEU A 8 7.76 -8.97 -8.79
CA LEU A 8 7.16 -10.12 -8.10
C LEU A 8 8.27 -11.02 -7.60
N ILE A 9 8.11 -11.51 -6.37
CA ILE A 9 9.05 -12.42 -5.72
C ILE A 9 8.27 -13.62 -5.22
N SER A 10 8.83 -14.82 -5.39
CA SER A 10 8.21 -16.02 -4.81
C SER A 10 8.46 -16.09 -3.31
N LYS A 11 7.56 -16.73 -2.56
CA LYS A 11 7.65 -16.91 -1.12
C LYS A 11 8.99 -17.54 -0.69
N GLU A 12 9.53 -18.41 -1.51
CA GLU A 12 10.75 -19.14 -1.23
C GLU A 12 11.98 -18.22 -1.16
N ASN A 13 11.90 -17.06 -1.79
CA ASN A 13 12.99 -16.10 -1.84
C ASN A 13 12.89 -15.02 -0.76
N LEU A 14 11.97 -15.17 0.20
CA LEU A 14 11.85 -14.22 1.28
C LEU A 14 13.02 -14.34 2.27
N PRO A 15 13.50 -13.21 2.83
CA PRO A 15 14.48 -13.26 3.90
C PRO A 15 13.98 -14.06 5.10
N ALA A 16 14.84 -14.88 5.71
CA ALA A 16 14.48 -15.65 6.88
C ALA A 16 14.18 -14.77 8.11
N ASP A 17 14.78 -13.60 8.15
CA ASP A 17 14.64 -12.63 9.25
C ASP A 17 13.61 -11.53 8.96
N LEU A 18 12.64 -11.81 8.08
CA LEU A 18 11.68 -10.81 7.61
C LEU A 18 10.97 -10.08 8.75
N ASN A 19 10.58 -10.80 9.79
CA ASN A 19 9.87 -10.22 10.93
C ASN A 19 10.73 -9.27 11.78
N SER A 20 12.05 -9.25 11.57
CA SER A 20 12.93 -8.32 12.27
C SER A 20 12.89 -6.91 11.70
N TYR A 21 12.33 -6.74 10.49
CA TYR A 21 12.21 -5.43 9.86
C TYR A 21 10.94 -4.71 10.29
N PRO A 22 10.95 -3.38 10.28
CA PRO A 22 9.72 -2.61 10.50
C PRO A 22 8.66 -3.01 9.48
N HIS A 23 7.42 -3.10 9.92
CA HIS A 23 6.32 -3.47 9.03
C HIS A 23 5.01 -2.83 9.47
N HIS A 24 4.08 -2.74 8.49
CA HIS A 24 2.75 -2.20 8.69
C HIS A 24 1.71 -3.15 8.12
N ARG A 25 0.58 -3.25 8.81
CA ARG A 25 -0.58 -3.97 8.29
C ARG A 25 -1.44 -3.00 7.50
N LEU A 26 -1.77 -3.39 6.28
CA LEU A 26 -2.57 -2.59 5.37
C LEU A 26 -3.81 -3.36 4.96
N GLU A 27 -4.96 -2.67 4.97
CA GLU A 27 -6.20 -3.13 4.38
C GLU A 27 -6.71 -2.02 3.48
N GLN A 28 -7.16 -2.36 2.29
CA GLN A 28 -7.67 -1.35 1.36
C GLN A 28 -8.79 -1.88 0.50
N GLY A 29 -9.66 -0.99 0.10
CA GLY A 29 -10.75 -1.27 -0.82
C GLY A 29 -11.07 -0.06 -1.66
N TYR A 30 -11.67 -0.28 -2.82
CA TYR A 30 -12.03 0.78 -3.74
C TYR A 30 -13.54 1.01 -3.70
N LEU A 31 -13.95 2.27 -3.44
CA LEU A 31 -15.35 2.69 -3.57
C LEU A 31 -15.67 3.07 -5.01
N SER A 32 -14.66 3.46 -5.76
CA SER A 32 -14.78 3.79 -7.18
C SER A 32 -13.40 3.63 -7.82
N THR A 33 -13.37 3.25 -9.09
CA THR A 33 -12.11 3.14 -9.85
C THR A 33 -11.97 4.26 -10.88
N ALA A 34 -13.05 4.99 -11.15
CA ALA A 34 -13.04 6.07 -12.13
C ALA A 34 -14.06 7.18 -11.76
N PRO A 35 -13.66 8.18 -11.00
CA PRO A 35 -12.35 8.45 -10.40
C PRO A 35 -11.97 7.43 -9.36
N VAL A 36 -10.69 7.38 -9.04
CA VAL A 36 -10.23 6.49 -7.98
C VAL A 36 -10.65 7.05 -6.62
N VAL A 37 -11.42 6.26 -5.88
CA VAL A 37 -11.74 6.55 -4.48
C VAL A 37 -11.42 5.28 -3.70
N ARG A 38 -10.40 5.35 -2.88
CA ARG A 38 -9.89 4.21 -2.12
C ARG A 38 -9.91 4.52 -0.64
N ILE A 39 -10.31 3.55 0.17
CA ILE A 39 -10.16 3.62 1.61
C ILE A 39 -9.03 2.69 2.02
N ARG A 40 -8.26 3.10 3.02
CA ARG A 40 -7.12 2.32 3.51
C ARG A 40 -7.02 2.42 5.02
N LYS A 41 -6.76 1.29 5.64
CA LYS A 41 -6.34 1.19 7.02
C LYS A 41 -4.86 0.83 7.04
N GLU A 42 -4.06 1.62 7.73
CA GLU A 42 -2.64 1.34 7.94
C GLU A 42 -2.41 1.33 9.44
N ASP A 43 -2.21 0.15 10.01
CA ASP A 43 -2.19 -0.07 11.46
C ASP A 43 -3.45 0.56 12.10
N ASP A 44 -3.32 1.61 12.89
CA ASP A 44 -4.45 2.29 13.53
C ASP A 44 -4.85 3.60 12.84
N ASN A 45 -4.32 3.86 11.65
CA ASN A 45 -4.63 5.05 10.88
C ASN A 45 -5.55 4.71 9.71
N TYR A 46 -6.46 5.63 9.39
CA TYR A 46 -7.48 5.41 8.37
C TYR A 46 -7.48 6.58 7.41
N TYR A 47 -7.56 6.27 6.11
CA TYR A 47 -7.48 7.30 5.06
C TYR A 47 -8.45 7.01 3.94
N LEU A 48 -8.92 8.09 3.31
CA LEU A 48 -9.59 8.03 2.02
C LEU A 48 -8.70 8.75 1.02
N THR A 49 -8.44 8.13 -0.11
CA THR A 49 -7.67 8.71 -1.20
C THR A 49 -8.56 8.91 -2.41
N TYR A 50 -8.57 10.12 -2.93
CA TYR A 50 -9.22 10.47 -4.19
C TYR A 50 -8.14 10.81 -5.21
N LYS A 51 -8.28 10.26 -6.43
CA LYS A 51 -7.41 10.60 -7.55
C LYS A 51 -8.28 10.89 -8.76
N SER A 52 -8.17 12.11 -9.30
CA SER A 52 -8.91 12.48 -10.49
C SER A 52 -8.34 11.78 -11.73
N LYS A 53 -9.18 11.68 -12.76
CA LYS A 53 -8.73 11.30 -14.08
C LYS A 53 -8.00 12.48 -14.70
N GLY A 54 -6.77 12.27 -15.15
CA GLY A 54 -6.05 13.31 -15.86
C GLY A 54 -4.78 12.73 -16.43
N LEU A 55 -4.48 13.07 -17.68
CA LEU A 55 -3.24 12.66 -18.32
C LEU A 55 -2.09 13.61 -17.98
N MET A 56 -2.40 14.88 -17.90
CA MET A 56 -1.40 15.92 -17.67
C MET A 56 -1.40 16.45 -16.25
N THR A 57 -2.59 16.60 -15.67
CA THR A 57 -2.75 17.12 -14.31
C THR A 57 -3.66 16.19 -13.54
N ARG A 58 -3.16 15.65 -12.45
CA ARG A 58 -3.95 14.84 -11.54
C ARG A 58 -4.11 15.56 -10.21
N GLU A 59 -5.33 15.57 -9.71
CA GLU A 59 -5.59 15.97 -8.35
C GLU A 59 -5.58 14.71 -7.48
N GLU A 60 -4.85 14.77 -6.39
CA GLU A 60 -4.78 13.70 -5.42
C GLU A 60 -5.01 14.27 -4.03
N TYR A 61 -5.97 13.70 -3.32
CA TYR A 61 -6.30 14.09 -1.96
C TYR A 61 -6.27 12.86 -1.07
N ASN A 62 -5.55 12.97 0.03
CA ASN A 62 -5.51 11.97 1.07
C ASN A 62 -6.15 12.58 2.31
N LEU A 63 -7.31 12.06 2.70
CA LEU A 63 -8.09 12.58 3.81
C LEU A 63 -8.05 11.60 4.97
N PRO A 64 -7.74 12.06 6.19
CA PRO A 64 -7.83 11.18 7.35
C PRO A 64 -9.28 10.82 7.64
N LEU A 65 -9.51 9.58 8.03
CA LEU A 65 -10.80 9.08 8.44
C LEU A 65 -10.76 8.70 9.93
N THR A 66 -11.92 8.73 10.56
CA THR A 66 -12.08 8.09 11.86
C THR A 66 -12.27 6.59 11.66
N LYS A 67 -12.05 5.82 12.71
CA LYS A 67 -12.32 4.38 12.70
C LYS A 67 -13.76 4.10 12.32
N GLU A 68 -14.70 4.86 12.88
CA GLU A 68 -16.13 4.71 12.61
C GLU A 68 -16.47 5.00 11.16
N SER A 69 -15.89 6.05 10.58
CA SER A 69 -16.09 6.38 9.17
C SER A 69 -15.55 5.29 8.25
N TYR A 70 -14.37 4.76 8.57
CA TYR A 70 -13.78 3.67 7.81
C TYR A 70 -14.65 2.41 7.86
N GLU A 71 -15.09 2.02 9.04
CA GLU A 71 -15.93 0.84 9.22
C GLU A 71 -17.29 0.99 8.54
N HIS A 72 -17.81 2.21 8.46
CA HIS A 72 -19.04 2.50 7.74
C HIS A 72 -18.87 2.34 6.22
N MET A 73 -17.72 2.75 5.69
CA MET A 73 -17.44 2.67 4.26
C MET A 73 -16.98 1.29 3.80
N ARG A 74 -16.34 0.56 4.70
CA ARG A 74 -15.72 -0.73 4.39
C ARG A 74 -16.65 -1.72 3.66
N PRO A 75 -17.89 -1.96 4.08
CA PRO A 75 -18.79 -2.88 3.37
C PRO A 75 -19.27 -2.34 2.01
N LYS A 76 -19.04 -1.08 1.71
CA LYS A 76 -19.43 -0.46 0.45
C LYS A 76 -18.35 -0.55 -0.62
N ALA A 77 -17.19 -1.09 -0.29
CA ALA A 77 -16.10 -1.26 -1.25
C ALA A 77 -16.48 -2.26 -2.32
N ASP A 78 -16.10 -1.97 -3.56
CA ASP A 78 -16.32 -2.86 -4.70
C ASP A 78 -15.34 -4.03 -4.62
N GLY A 79 -15.86 -5.24 -4.80
CA GLY A 79 -15.06 -6.45 -4.82
C GLY A 79 -14.52 -6.83 -3.45
N ILE A 80 -13.32 -7.39 -3.43
CA ILE A 80 -12.69 -7.94 -2.23
C ILE A 80 -11.74 -6.90 -1.64
N LEU A 81 -11.76 -6.77 -0.31
CA LEU A 81 -10.77 -6.00 0.39
C LEU A 81 -9.41 -6.69 0.27
N ILE A 82 -8.38 -5.89 0.03
CA ILE A 82 -7.01 -6.39 -0.08
C ILE A 82 -6.32 -6.15 1.26
N SER A 83 -5.79 -7.22 1.84
CA SER A 83 -5.03 -7.16 3.09
C SER A 83 -3.60 -7.63 2.84
N LYS A 84 -2.64 -6.90 3.38
CA LYS A 84 -1.22 -7.20 3.18
C LYS A 84 -0.39 -6.68 4.35
N THR A 85 0.82 -7.23 4.48
CA THR A 85 1.85 -6.69 5.36
C THR A 85 2.94 -6.07 4.50
N ARG A 86 3.28 -4.82 4.78
CA ARG A 86 4.37 -4.12 4.11
C ARG A 86 5.58 -4.08 5.03
N TYR A 87 6.66 -4.71 4.60
CA TYR A 87 7.94 -4.69 5.30
C TYR A 87 8.84 -3.63 4.70
N LEU A 88 9.52 -2.88 5.56
CA LEU A 88 10.45 -1.83 5.16
C LEU A 88 11.86 -2.34 5.37
N ILE A 89 12.55 -2.65 4.28
CA ILE A 89 13.90 -3.22 4.32
C ILE A 89 14.88 -2.14 3.86
N PRO A 90 15.72 -1.63 4.78
CA PRO A 90 16.70 -0.62 4.39
C PRO A 90 17.80 -1.23 3.50
N GLU A 91 18.16 -0.51 2.47
CA GLU A 91 19.22 -0.84 1.55
C GLU A 91 20.28 0.26 1.56
N LYS A 92 21.34 0.07 0.78
CA LYS A 92 22.40 1.06 0.64
C LYS A 92 21.90 2.33 -0.03
N ASP A 93 22.59 3.43 0.20
CA ASP A 93 22.35 4.73 -0.46
C ASP A 93 20.99 5.34 -0.15
N GLY A 94 20.46 5.08 1.04
CA GLY A 94 19.18 5.66 1.46
C GLY A 94 17.96 5.05 0.79
N LEU A 95 18.13 3.94 0.08
CA LEU A 95 17.02 3.21 -0.52
C LEU A 95 16.32 2.36 0.52
N THR A 96 15.01 2.25 0.38
CA THR A 96 14.20 1.34 1.18
C THR A 96 13.41 0.45 0.25
N ILE A 97 13.49 -0.86 0.47
CA ILE A 97 12.65 -1.81 -0.25
C ILE A 97 11.36 -1.97 0.52
N GLU A 98 10.22 -1.77 -0.15
CA GLU A 98 8.92 -2.06 0.39
C GLU A 98 8.48 -3.41 -0.12
N LEU A 99 8.36 -4.38 0.79
CA LEU A 99 7.97 -5.75 0.44
C LEU A 99 6.55 -5.97 0.92
N ASP A 100 5.62 -6.11 -0.02
CA ASP A 100 4.21 -6.35 0.27
C ASP A 100 3.89 -7.83 0.17
N VAL A 101 3.54 -8.42 1.32
CA VAL A 101 3.10 -9.81 1.41
C VAL A 101 1.60 -9.82 1.54
N PHE A 102 0.90 -10.23 0.48
CA PHE A 102 -0.55 -10.25 0.43
C PHE A 102 -1.08 -11.49 1.15
N ASP A 103 -2.14 -11.29 1.94
CA ASP A 103 -2.79 -12.39 2.64
C ASP A 103 -3.47 -13.33 1.63
N GLY A 104 -3.27 -14.62 1.80
CA GLY A 104 -3.95 -15.64 1.01
C GLY A 104 -3.48 -15.81 -0.42
N VAL A 105 -2.38 -15.17 -0.83
CA VAL A 105 -1.81 -15.32 -2.17
C VAL A 105 -0.38 -15.83 -2.11
N GLU A 106 0.05 -16.47 -3.20
CA GLU A 106 1.41 -17.04 -3.31
C GLU A 106 2.43 -16.02 -3.83
N HIS A 107 1.96 -14.93 -4.42
CA HIS A 107 2.82 -13.92 -5.00
C HIS A 107 3.04 -12.77 -4.03
N ILE A 108 4.26 -12.28 -4.01
CA ILE A 108 4.69 -11.20 -3.16
C ILE A 108 5.19 -10.08 -4.05
N LEU A 109 4.72 -8.86 -3.78
CA LEU A 109 5.15 -7.70 -4.53
C LEU A 109 6.24 -6.99 -3.75
N ALA A 110 7.40 -6.86 -4.37
CA ALA A 110 8.49 -6.05 -3.84
C ALA A 110 8.64 -4.77 -4.65
N GLY A 111 8.90 -3.67 -3.97
CA GLY A 111 9.18 -2.41 -4.61
C GLY A 111 10.33 -1.71 -3.90
N GLY A 112 11.11 -0.98 -4.67
CA GLY A 112 12.14 -0.12 -4.11
C GLY A 112 11.68 1.31 -4.15
N ARG A 113 11.87 2.04 -3.06
CA ARG A 113 11.56 3.47 -2.99
C ARG A 113 12.73 4.19 -2.36
N GLY A 114 13.19 5.26 -2.99
CA GLY A 114 14.27 6.06 -2.48
C GLY A 114 14.26 7.45 -3.07
N GLY A 115 14.90 8.38 -2.34
CA GLY A 115 15.06 9.74 -2.79
C GLY A 115 16.43 9.96 -3.38
N VAL A 116 16.50 10.71 -4.47
CA VAL A 116 17.76 11.22 -5.03
C VAL A 116 17.89 12.67 -4.56
N ARG A 117 18.97 12.91 -3.88
CA ARG A 117 19.24 14.23 -3.32
C ARG A 117 20.41 14.90 -4.04
#